data_fe9abb91a7d2410e411eb304f22311b2
#
_entry.id   fe9abb91a7d2410e411eb304f22311b2
#
_cell.length_a   1.000
_cell.length_b   1.000
_cell.length_c   1.000
_cell.angle_alpha   90.00
_cell.angle_beta   90.00
_cell.angle_gamma   90.00
#
_symmetry.space_group_name_H-M   'P 1'
#
loop_
_entity.id
_entity.type
_entity.pdbx_description
1 polymer ?
#
loop_
_entity_poly.entity_id
_entity_poly.type
_entity_poly.pdbx_seq_one_letter_code
_entity_poly.pdbx_strand_id
1 'polypeptide(L)'
;DEKHTRYNVEMQVEKKPALGKRSRYYQSQMDMELLLTGEEYTELPDTYVIFICDFDPFGKEKYRYKFRMTCEESEDVEMADGRSILFLNTRGKNESEVPKELVTFLKYMKEDLEGSEKEFHDPYVEQLQKFVREIKGSREMEERFMIFEEMLKDERAEGRAEGRIETLKETLLLFLQELGSVSEELYNQIQMQQDSEVLQQWTEIAFQSKELEEFTNKISL
;
A
#
# COMPACT_ATOMS: atom_id res chain seq x y z
N ASP A 1 -22.78 9.11 -2.49
CA ASP A 1 -23.41 10.43 -2.60
C ASP A 1 -24.90 10.28 -2.97
N GLU A 2 -25.60 11.36 -3.24
CA GLU A 2 -27.04 11.37 -3.60
C GLU A 2 -27.36 10.57 -4.88
N LYS A 3 -26.37 10.30 -5.72
CA LYS A 3 -26.46 9.48 -6.94
C LYS A 3 -26.03 8.02 -6.73
N HIS A 4 -25.89 7.58 -5.48
CA HIS A 4 -25.33 6.27 -5.11
C HIS A 4 -23.91 6.02 -5.60
N THR A 5 -23.21 7.02 -6.13
CA THR A 5 -21.78 6.89 -6.54
C THR A 5 -20.92 6.51 -5.35
N ARG A 6 -20.01 5.57 -5.53
CA ARG A 6 -19.10 5.07 -4.51
C ARG A 6 -17.66 5.55 -4.75
N TYR A 7 -16.99 5.86 -3.66
CA TYR A 7 -15.64 6.38 -3.69
C TYR A 7 -14.76 5.56 -2.74
N ASN A 8 -13.63 5.06 -3.25
CA ASN A 8 -12.52 4.59 -2.43
C ASN A 8 -11.39 5.62 -2.53
N VAL A 9 -10.94 6.16 -1.40
CA VAL A 9 -9.88 7.18 -1.35
C VAL A 9 -8.70 6.64 -0.56
N GLU A 10 -7.55 6.61 -1.22
CA GLU A 10 -6.30 6.06 -0.70
C GLU A 10 -5.19 7.13 -0.65
N MET A 11 -4.55 7.30 0.51
CA MET A 11 -3.36 8.14 0.64
C MET A 11 -2.10 7.32 0.37
N GLN A 12 -1.19 7.85 -0.44
CA GLN A 12 0.09 7.20 -0.78
C GLN A 12 1.25 8.17 -0.58
N VAL A 13 2.00 7.99 0.50
CA VAL A 13 3.17 8.82 0.82
C VAL A 13 4.41 8.32 0.07
N GLU A 14 4.52 6.99 -0.12
CA GLU A 14 5.64 6.35 -0.79
C GLU A 14 5.22 5.69 -2.10
N LYS A 15 6.12 5.71 -3.08
CA LYS A 15 5.90 5.04 -4.36
C LYS A 15 5.96 3.53 -4.19
N LYS A 16 4.80 2.90 -4.08
CA LYS A 16 4.69 1.43 -4.07
C LYS A 16 4.47 0.89 -5.49
N PRO A 17 4.99 -0.31 -5.79
CA PRO A 17 4.77 -0.95 -7.08
C PRO A 17 3.29 -1.29 -7.30
N ALA A 18 2.91 -1.50 -8.56
CA ALA A 18 1.63 -2.04 -8.97
C ALA A 18 0.37 -1.23 -8.59
N LEU A 19 0.45 0.11 -8.51
CA LEU A 19 -0.71 0.97 -8.24
C LEU A 19 -1.90 0.68 -9.18
N GLY A 20 -1.65 0.44 -10.47
CA GLY A 20 -2.70 0.06 -11.41
C GLY A 20 -3.35 -1.30 -11.13
N LYS A 21 -2.60 -2.28 -10.58
CA LYS A 21 -3.19 -3.56 -10.15
C LYS A 21 -3.99 -3.39 -8.85
N ARG A 22 -3.53 -2.54 -7.94
CA ARG A 22 -4.25 -2.21 -6.71
C ARG A 22 -5.57 -1.50 -7.01
N SER A 23 -5.58 -0.55 -7.93
CA SER A 23 -6.83 0.12 -8.32
C SER A 23 -7.86 -0.85 -8.88
N ARG A 24 -7.43 -1.81 -9.71
CA ARG A 24 -8.29 -2.88 -10.21
C ARG A 24 -8.84 -3.77 -9.09
N TYR A 25 -8.01 -4.10 -8.11
CA TYR A 25 -8.41 -4.91 -6.96
C TYR A 25 -9.48 -4.20 -6.11
N TYR A 26 -9.26 -2.91 -5.78
CA TYR A 26 -10.24 -2.12 -5.04
C TYR A 26 -11.55 -1.96 -5.78
N GLN A 27 -11.48 -1.76 -7.10
CA GLN A 27 -12.67 -1.69 -7.95
C GLN A 27 -13.50 -2.98 -7.84
N SER A 28 -12.84 -4.13 -7.96
CA SER A 28 -13.51 -5.43 -7.86
C SER A 28 -14.11 -5.69 -6.49
N GLN A 29 -13.46 -5.26 -5.40
CA GLN A 29 -14.02 -5.36 -4.05
C GLN A 29 -15.28 -4.50 -3.91
N MET A 30 -15.26 -3.26 -4.39
CA MET A 30 -16.43 -2.38 -4.36
C MET A 30 -17.60 -2.98 -5.13
N ASP A 31 -17.37 -3.53 -6.32
CA ASP A 31 -18.40 -4.14 -7.13
C ASP A 31 -19.01 -5.38 -6.43
N MET A 32 -18.17 -6.22 -5.79
CA MET A 32 -18.63 -7.39 -5.04
C MET A 32 -19.42 -7.04 -3.76
N GLU A 33 -19.10 -5.91 -3.12
CA GLU A 33 -19.83 -5.44 -1.95
C GLU A 33 -21.18 -4.81 -2.29
N LEU A 34 -21.31 -4.29 -3.51
CA LEU A 34 -22.45 -3.50 -3.95
C LEU A 34 -23.50 -4.28 -4.73
N LEU A 35 -23.14 -5.43 -5.28
CA LEU A 35 -24.06 -6.30 -6.02
C LEU A 35 -24.31 -7.59 -5.24
N LEU A 36 -25.50 -7.75 -4.72
CA LEU A 36 -25.90 -8.96 -4.01
C LEU A 36 -26.36 -10.04 -4.98
N THR A 37 -26.34 -11.29 -4.52
CA THR A 37 -26.77 -12.43 -5.34
C THR A 37 -28.24 -12.29 -5.77
N GLY A 38 -28.46 -12.23 -7.09
CA GLY A 38 -29.79 -12.09 -7.68
C GLY A 38 -30.17 -10.66 -8.08
N GLU A 39 -29.30 -9.68 -7.85
CA GLU A 39 -29.48 -8.33 -8.36
C GLU A 39 -29.00 -8.20 -9.81
N GLU A 40 -29.54 -7.22 -10.52
CA GLU A 40 -29.18 -6.95 -11.92
C GLU A 40 -27.90 -6.10 -11.97
N TYR A 41 -27.04 -6.34 -12.96
CA TYR A 41 -25.81 -5.55 -13.15
C TYR A 41 -26.07 -4.06 -13.40
N THR A 42 -27.27 -3.70 -13.82
CA THR A 42 -27.71 -2.30 -13.97
C THR A 42 -27.81 -1.52 -12.67
N GLU A 43 -27.87 -2.23 -11.54
CA GLU A 43 -27.91 -1.64 -10.19
C GLU A 43 -26.50 -1.25 -9.69
N LEU A 44 -25.43 -1.67 -10.37
CA LEU A 44 -24.09 -1.25 -10.00
C LEU A 44 -23.92 0.27 -10.18
N PRO A 45 -23.56 1.00 -9.11
CA PRO A 45 -23.36 2.43 -9.20
C PRO A 45 -22.06 2.80 -9.89
N ASP A 46 -21.95 4.05 -10.29
CA ASP A 46 -20.65 4.62 -10.67
C ASP A 46 -19.66 4.53 -9.52
N THR A 47 -18.43 4.13 -9.82
CA THR A 47 -17.38 3.92 -8.81
C THR A 47 -16.10 4.68 -9.14
N TYR A 48 -15.48 5.25 -8.10
CA TYR A 48 -14.23 5.99 -8.20
C TYR A 48 -13.20 5.43 -7.24
N VAL A 49 -12.04 5.02 -7.77
CA VAL A 49 -10.85 4.75 -6.96
C VAL A 49 -9.91 5.94 -7.10
N ILE A 50 -9.65 6.63 -5.99
CA ILE A 50 -8.87 7.87 -5.95
C ILE A 50 -7.61 7.63 -5.12
N PHE A 51 -6.44 7.77 -5.74
CA PHE A 51 -5.16 7.81 -5.04
C PHE A 51 -4.68 9.24 -4.88
N ILE A 52 -4.44 9.69 -3.65
CA ILE A 52 -3.76 10.96 -3.38
C ILE A 52 -2.29 10.61 -3.09
N CYS A 53 -1.39 11.02 -3.99
CA CYS A 53 0.02 10.64 -3.96
C CYS A 53 0.90 11.84 -3.59
N ASP A 54 1.78 11.67 -2.57
CA ASP A 54 2.83 12.66 -2.28
C ASP A 54 4.08 12.45 -3.16
N PHE A 55 3.87 11.95 -4.37
CA PHE A 55 4.86 11.79 -5.44
C PHE A 55 4.15 11.79 -6.80
N ASP A 56 4.89 12.03 -7.87
CA ASP A 56 4.32 11.87 -9.22
C ASP A 56 4.31 10.39 -9.64
N PRO A 57 3.12 9.75 -9.73
CA PRO A 57 3.02 8.32 -10.05
C PRO A 57 3.45 7.98 -11.48
N PHE A 58 3.37 8.94 -12.42
CA PHE A 58 3.59 8.70 -13.86
C PHE A 58 4.69 9.56 -14.48
N GLY A 59 5.30 10.47 -13.73
CA GLY A 59 6.44 11.30 -14.17
C GLY A 59 6.08 12.33 -15.25
N LYS A 60 4.82 12.82 -15.29
CA LYS A 60 4.37 13.85 -16.24
C LYS A 60 4.02 15.17 -15.57
N GLU A 61 4.32 15.32 -14.30
CA GLU A 61 4.16 16.53 -13.49
C GLU A 61 2.73 17.11 -13.50
N LYS A 62 1.70 16.23 -13.71
CA LYS A 62 0.30 16.65 -13.69
C LYS A 62 -0.28 16.51 -12.29
N TYR A 63 -1.16 17.45 -11.89
CA TYR A 63 -1.91 17.37 -10.64
C TYR A 63 -2.96 16.24 -10.63
N ARG A 64 -3.48 15.88 -11.81
CA ARG A 64 -4.52 14.87 -11.97
C ARG A 64 -4.25 13.97 -13.16
N TYR A 65 -4.37 12.66 -12.94
CA TYR A 65 -4.41 11.65 -13.98
C TYR A 65 -5.72 10.88 -13.82
N LYS A 66 -6.56 10.89 -14.86
CA LYS A 66 -7.82 10.15 -14.88
C LYS A 66 -7.75 9.04 -15.91
N PHE A 67 -8.07 7.84 -15.48
CA PHE A 67 -8.10 6.65 -16.33
C PHE A 67 -9.53 6.14 -16.47
N ARG A 68 -9.87 5.73 -17.69
CA ARG A 68 -11.10 5.03 -18.07
C ARG A 68 -10.75 3.92 -19.03
N MET A 69 -11.68 2.99 -19.27
CA MET A 69 -11.55 2.01 -20.34
C MET A 69 -11.81 2.70 -21.69
N THR A 70 -10.91 2.43 -22.64
CA THR A 70 -11.01 2.92 -24.02
C THR A 70 -11.02 1.73 -24.98
N CYS A 71 -11.70 1.87 -26.11
CA CYS A 71 -11.65 0.89 -27.20
C CYS A 71 -10.36 1.12 -28.01
N GLU A 72 -9.57 0.08 -28.24
CA GLU A 72 -8.33 0.19 -29.03
C GLU A 72 -8.61 0.37 -30.53
N GLU A 73 -9.73 -0.17 -31.01
CA GLU A 73 -10.12 -0.11 -32.43
C GLU A 73 -10.81 1.21 -32.80
N SER A 74 -11.33 1.96 -31.82
CA SER A 74 -12.09 3.20 -32.07
C SER A 74 -12.10 4.12 -30.84
N GLU A 75 -11.45 5.28 -30.94
CA GLU A 75 -11.29 6.23 -29.82
C GLU A 75 -12.61 6.90 -29.39
N ASP A 76 -13.64 6.92 -30.24
CA ASP A 76 -14.96 7.48 -30.00
C ASP A 76 -15.94 6.51 -29.30
N VAL A 77 -15.54 5.25 -29.10
CA VAL A 77 -16.33 4.24 -28.40
C VAL A 77 -15.98 4.23 -26.92
N GLU A 78 -16.95 4.57 -26.07
CA GLU A 78 -16.85 4.46 -24.62
C GLU A 78 -17.55 3.18 -24.13
N MET A 79 -16.92 2.45 -23.22
CA MET A 79 -17.53 1.26 -22.61
C MET A 79 -18.70 1.61 -21.68
N ALA A 80 -18.72 2.83 -21.13
CA ALA A 80 -19.74 3.34 -20.22
C ALA A 80 -20.00 2.43 -18.99
N ASP A 81 -18.92 1.83 -18.45
CA ASP A 81 -18.95 0.91 -17.32
C ASP A 81 -19.05 1.59 -15.95
N GLY A 82 -19.19 2.91 -15.90
CA GLY A 82 -19.36 3.69 -14.67
C GLY A 82 -18.12 3.81 -13.78
N ARG A 83 -17.00 3.13 -14.14
CA ARG A 83 -15.80 3.19 -13.29
C ARG A 83 -14.81 4.26 -13.73
N SER A 84 -14.16 4.85 -12.74
CA SER A 84 -13.08 5.83 -12.94
C SER A 84 -11.96 5.62 -11.94
N ILE A 85 -10.73 5.79 -12.39
CA ILE A 85 -9.55 5.76 -11.52
C ILE A 85 -8.87 7.12 -11.62
N LEU A 86 -8.65 7.76 -10.47
CA LEU A 86 -7.96 9.04 -10.38
C LEU A 86 -6.69 8.90 -9.56
N PHE A 87 -5.61 9.48 -10.09
CA PHE A 87 -4.40 9.73 -9.31
C PHE A 87 -4.25 11.23 -9.18
N LEU A 88 -4.26 11.72 -7.95
CA LEU A 88 -4.04 13.11 -7.58
C LEU A 88 -2.61 13.22 -7.05
N ASN A 89 -1.83 14.12 -7.63
CA ASN A 89 -0.42 14.30 -7.33
C ASN A 89 -0.21 15.63 -6.61
N THR A 90 0.26 15.61 -5.36
CA THR A 90 0.50 16.83 -4.59
C THR A 90 1.66 17.66 -5.15
N ARG A 91 2.46 17.09 -6.06
CA ARG A 91 3.66 17.69 -6.67
C ARG A 91 3.46 18.06 -8.15
N GLY A 92 2.22 18.24 -8.59
CA GLY A 92 1.91 18.68 -9.94
C GLY A 92 2.46 20.09 -10.24
N LYS A 93 2.57 20.42 -11.54
CA LYS A 93 3.06 21.72 -12.00
C LYS A 93 2.14 22.40 -13.02
N ASN A 94 1.05 21.77 -13.42
CA ASN A 94 0.13 22.26 -14.45
C ASN A 94 -1.09 22.95 -13.85
N GLU A 95 -0.91 23.94 -12.97
CA GLU A 95 -1.97 24.64 -12.25
C GLU A 95 -3.05 25.23 -13.17
N SER A 96 -2.66 25.72 -14.36
CA SER A 96 -3.60 26.29 -15.33
C SER A 96 -4.54 25.28 -16.01
N GLU A 97 -4.25 23.97 -15.90
CA GLU A 97 -5.01 22.91 -16.55
C GLU A 97 -6.03 22.23 -15.60
N VAL A 98 -6.05 22.64 -14.34
CA VAL A 98 -6.92 22.05 -13.32
C VAL A 98 -7.63 23.14 -12.49
N PRO A 99 -8.76 22.84 -11.85
CA PRO A 99 -9.41 23.80 -10.96
C PRO A 99 -8.49 24.29 -9.84
N LYS A 100 -8.56 25.58 -9.51
CA LYS A 100 -7.74 26.20 -8.48
C LYS A 100 -7.97 25.53 -7.11
N GLU A 101 -9.20 25.18 -6.83
CA GLU A 101 -9.64 24.50 -5.61
C GLU A 101 -8.94 23.16 -5.44
N LEU A 102 -8.76 22.39 -6.53
CA LEU A 102 -8.02 21.14 -6.51
C LEU A 102 -6.55 21.38 -6.18
N VAL A 103 -5.94 22.41 -6.75
CA VAL A 103 -4.54 22.78 -6.48
C VAL A 103 -4.38 23.16 -5.01
N THR A 104 -5.28 23.99 -4.48
CA THR A 104 -5.25 24.42 -3.08
C THR A 104 -5.43 23.23 -2.12
N PHE A 105 -6.39 22.36 -2.40
CA PHE A 105 -6.58 21.12 -1.65
C PHE A 105 -5.32 20.24 -1.64
N LEU A 106 -4.69 20.01 -2.79
CA LEU A 106 -3.48 19.18 -2.89
C LEU A 106 -2.27 19.83 -2.22
N LYS A 107 -2.17 21.15 -2.21
CA LYS A 107 -1.18 21.89 -1.41
C LYS A 107 -1.41 21.70 0.08
N TYR A 108 -2.65 21.78 0.55
CA TYR A 108 -3.01 21.48 1.94
C TYR A 108 -2.67 20.03 2.33
N MET A 109 -2.98 19.05 1.47
CA MET A 109 -2.71 17.62 1.72
C MET A 109 -1.22 17.29 1.80
N LYS A 110 -0.36 18.14 1.28
CA LYS A 110 1.11 17.99 1.31
C LYS A 110 1.74 18.57 2.56
N GLU A 111 1.08 19.51 3.24
CA GLU A 111 1.64 20.20 4.39
C GLU A 111 1.80 19.25 5.59
N ASP A 112 2.79 19.57 6.41
CA ASP A 112 2.94 18.99 7.74
C ASP A 112 1.91 19.55 8.73
N LEU A 113 2.01 19.17 10.01
CA LEU A 113 1.06 19.59 11.02
C LEU A 113 1.02 21.12 11.21
N GLU A 114 2.15 21.80 11.17
CA GLU A 114 2.22 23.26 11.31
C GLU A 114 1.73 23.94 10.02
N GLY A 115 2.16 23.46 8.87
CA GLY A 115 1.74 23.95 7.57
C GLY A 115 0.24 23.80 7.32
N SER A 116 -0.36 22.73 7.83
CA SER A 116 -1.79 22.46 7.68
C SER A 116 -2.70 23.45 8.43
N GLU A 117 -2.19 24.21 9.39
CA GLU A 117 -2.93 25.23 10.13
C GLU A 117 -2.84 26.63 9.50
N LYS A 118 -2.08 26.80 8.41
CA LYS A 118 -1.99 28.06 7.66
C LYS A 118 -3.33 28.43 7.00
N GLU A 119 -3.46 29.68 6.64
CA GLU A 119 -4.61 30.18 5.88
C GLU A 119 -4.43 29.87 4.38
N PHE A 120 -5.35 29.11 3.83
CA PHE A 120 -5.33 28.70 2.41
C PHE A 120 -6.22 29.57 1.53
N HIS A 121 -7.02 30.45 2.12
CA HIS A 121 -8.00 31.29 1.40
C HIS A 121 -8.94 30.49 0.48
N ASP A 122 -9.34 29.31 0.95
CA ASP A 122 -10.24 28.41 0.24
C ASP A 122 -11.29 27.86 1.23
N PRO A 123 -12.59 28.14 1.02
CA PRO A 123 -13.64 27.75 1.97
C PRO A 123 -13.72 26.25 2.21
N TYR A 124 -13.36 25.45 1.22
CA TYR A 124 -13.37 23.99 1.32
C TYR A 124 -12.25 23.48 2.24
N VAL A 125 -11.04 24.04 2.06
CA VAL A 125 -9.90 23.71 2.91
C VAL A 125 -10.14 24.19 4.35
N GLU A 126 -10.70 25.38 4.55
CA GLU A 126 -11.07 25.89 5.88
C GLU A 126 -12.09 24.99 6.59
N GLN A 127 -13.11 24.52 5.85
CA GLN A 127 -14.07 23.57 6.40
C GLN A 127 -13.41 22.24 6.77
N LEU A 128 -12.49 21.75 5.94
CA LEU A 128 -11.72 20.53 6.19
C LEU A 128 -10.81 20.68 7.41
N GLN A 129 -10.09 21.80 7.54
CA GLN A 129 -9.29 22.14 8.72
C GLN A 129 -10.12 22.13 10.00
N LYS A 130 -11.31 22.74 9.97
CA LYS A 130 -12.26 22.74 11.10
C LYS A 130 -12.65 21.32 11.47
N PHE A 131 -13.06 20.52 10.50
CA PHE A 131 -13.45 19.11 10.70
C PHE A 131 -12.30 18.28 11.28
N VAL A 132 -11.08 18.44 10.75
CA VAL A 132 -9.88 17.73 11.27
C VAL A 132 -9.59 18.14 12.72
N ARG A 133 -9.73 19.44 13.09
CA ARG A 133 -9.56 19.89 14.48
C ARG A 133 -10.62 19.30 15.41
N GLU A 134 -11.87 19.25 14.98
CA GLU A 134 -12.97 18.62 15.75
C GLU A 134 -12.69 17.13 16.00
N ILE A 135 -12.23 16.40 14.97
CA ILE A 135 -11.86 14.98 15.10
C ILE A 135 -10.68 14.81 16.06
N LYS A 136 -9.62 15.59 15.89
CA LYS A 136 -8.42 15.51 16.74
C LYS A 136 -8.71 15.88 18.21
N GLY A 137 -9.70 16.75 18.46
CA GLY A 137 -10.15 17.12 19.80
C GLY A 137 -11.14 16.12 20.42
N SER A 138 -11.54 15.10 19.71
CA SER A 138 -12.45 14.08 20.22
C SER A 138 -11.69 12.98 20.96
N ARG A 139 -11.97 12.82 22.25
CA ARG A 139 -11.37 11.76 23.08
C ARG A 139 -11.59 10.36 22.51
N GLU A 140 -12.75 10.10 21.94
CA GLU A 140 -13.06 8.82 21.29
C GLU A 140 -12.16 8.55 20.10
N MET A 141 -11.81 9.57 19.33
CA MET A 141 -10.88 9.43 18.19
C MET A 141 -9.43 9.29 18.63
N GLU A 142 -9.01 9.95 19.72
CA GLU A 142 -7.69 9.72 20.32
C GLU A 142 -7.53 8.25 20.76
N GLU A 143 -8.52 7.69 21.44
CA GLU A 143 -8.50 6.28 21.84
C GLU A 143 -8.45 5.34 20.64
N ARG A 144 -9.25 5.57 19.61
CA ARG A 144 -9.22 4.78 18.36
C ARG A 144 -7.90 4.91 17.61
N PHE A 145 -7.31 6.11 17.59
CA PHE A 145 -6.02 6.33 16.94
C PHE A 145 -4.88 5.62 17.68
N MET A 146 -4.89 5.62 19.02
CA MET A 146 -3.93 4.87 19.83
C MET A 146 -4.02 3.37 19.56
N ILE A 147 -5.23 2.80 19.52
CA ILE A 147 -5.44 1.37 19.21
C ILE A 147 -4.90 1.06 17.80
N PHE A 148 -5.20 1.93 16.84
CA PHE A 148 -4.73 1.75 15.45
C PHE A 148 -3.21 1.86 15.33
N GLU A 149 -2.56 2.80 16.04
CA GLU A 149 -1.10 2.89 16.08
C GLU A 149 -0.45 1.64 16.71
N GLU A 150 -1.07 1.10 17.77
CA GLU A 150 -0.61 -0.12 18.41
C GLU A 150 -0.71 -1.31 17.46
N MET A 151 -1.84 -1.50 16.79
CA MET A 151 -2.02 -2.52 15.74
C MET A 151 -0.99 -2.38 14.61
N LEU A 152 -0.73 -1.16 14.12
CA LEU A 152 0.26 -0.92 13.08
C LEU A 152 1.70 -1.20 13.56
N LYS A 153 2.01 -0.98 14.84
CA LYS A 153 3.31 -1.33 15.41
C LYS A 153 3.48 -2.84 15.46
N ASP A 154 2.44 -3.55 15.86
CA ASP A 154 2.45 -5.00 15.97
C ASP A 154 2.61 -5.65 14.59
N GLU A 155 1.82 -5.23 13.58
CA GLU A 155 1.98 -5.70 12.20
C GLU A 155 3.38 -5.41 11.62
N ARG A 156 3.94 -4.22 11.93
CA ARG A 156 5.31 -3.88 11.50
C ARG A 156 6.35 -4.72 12.21
N ALA A 157 6.14 -5.05 13.48
CA ALA A 157 7.05 -5.90 14.25
C ALA A 157 7.01 -7.34 13.71
N GLU A 158 5.81 -7.87 13.45
CA GLU A 158 5.62 -9.19 12.84
C GLU A 158 6.25 -9.26 11.44
N GLY A 159 5.96 -8.30 10.56
CA GLY A 159 6.54 -8.26 9.22
C GLY A 159 8.08 -8.13 9.22
N ARG A 160 8.68 -7.46 10.23
CA ARG A 160 10.14 -7.42 10.39
C ARG A 160 10.70 -8.76 10.90
N ALA A 161 9.99 -9.43 11.79
CA ALA A 161 10.38 -10.74 12.30
C ALA A 161 10.33 -11.78 11.18
N GLU A 162 9.25 -11.82 10.40
CA GLU A 162 9.11 -12.70 9.23
C GLU A 162 10.20 -12.44 8.17
N GLY A 163 10.42 -11.17 7.81
CA GLY A 163 11.46 -10.80 6.85
C GLY A 163 12.87 -11.15 7.34
N ARG A 164 13.15 -11.09 8.65
CA ARG A 164 14.42 -11.51 9.24
C ARG A 164 14.60 -13.02 9.13
N ILE A 165 13.55 -13.79 9.44
CA ILE A 165 13.58 -15.25 9.33
C ILE A 165 13.85 -15.68 7.89
N GLU A 166 13.14 -15.09 6.92
CA GLU A 166 13.33 -15.39 5.49
C GLU A 166 14.76 -15.09 5.03
N THR A 167 15.29 -13.91 5.38
CA THR A 167 16.67 -13.53 5.05
C THR A 167 17.70 -14.49 5.66
N LEU A 168 17.49 -14.95 6.91
CA LEU A 168 18.38 -15.91 7.56
C LEU A 168 18.33 -17.28 6.87
N LYS A 169 17.15 -17.75 6.46
CA LYS A 169 17.01 -19.00 5.69
C LYS A 169 17.72 -18.94 4.35
N GLU A 170 17.53 -17.86 3.60
CA GLU A 170 18.19 -17.64 2.32
C GLU A 170 19.73 -17.61 2.48
N THR A 171 20.22 -16.85 3.45
CA THR A 171 21.66 -16.72 3.73
C THR A 171 22.27 -18.05 4.14
N LEU A 172 21.60 -18.78 5.02
CA LEU A 172 22.02 -20.11 5.45
C LEU A 172 22.12 -21.08 4.28
N LEU A 173 21.10 -21.12 3.42
CA LEU A 173 21.10 -22.00 2.24
C LEU A 173 22.21 -21.64 1.25
N LEU A 174 22.52 -20.36 1.07
CA LEU A 174 23.64 -19.93 0.23
C LEU A 174 24.98 -20.47 0.77
N PHE A 175 25.25 -20.35 2.07
CA PHE A 175 26.46 -20.87 2.66
C PHE A 175 26.55 -22.41 2.56
N LEU A 176 25.45 -23.11 2.80
CA LEU A 176 25.41 -24.55 2.71
C LEU A 176 25.64 -25.09 1.27
N GLN A 177 25.14 -24.35 0.26
CA GLN A 177 25.38 -24.69 -1.15
C GLN A 177 26.87 -24.57 -1.54
N GLU A 178 27.60 -23.64 -0.91
CA GLU A 178 29.04 -23.53 -1.11
C GLU A 178 29.82 -24.73 -0.46
N LEU A 179 29.27 -25.30 0.62
CA LEU A 179 29.88 -26.45 1.33
C LEU A 179 29.53 -27.78 0.68
N GLY A 180 28.48 -27.87 -0.13
CA GLY A 180 28.09 -29.11 -0.83
C GLY A 180 26.62 -29.14 -1.22
N SER A 181 26.16 -30.33 -1.67
CA SER A 181 24.76 -30.55 -2.07
C SER A 181 23.86 -30.68 -0.85
N VAL A 182 22.96 -29.73 -0.62
CA VAL A 182 22.01 -29.76 0.47
C VAL A 182 20.93 -30.83 0.19
N SER A 183 20.73 -31.75 1.13
CA SER A 183 19.71 -32.78 1.03
C SER A 183 18.32 -32.19 1.17
N GLU A 184 17.30 -32.87 0.63
CA GLU A 184 15.91 -32.43 0.75
C GLU A 184 15.44 -32.38 2.22
N GLU A 185 15.93 -33.30 3.06
CA GLU A 185 15.63 -33.34 4.48
C GLU A 185 16.15 -32.09 5.22
N LEU A 186 17.43 -31.74 4.97
CA LEU A 186 18.03 -30.54 5.55
C LEU A 186 17.38 -29.27 5.05
N TYR A 187 17.08 -29.20 3.76
CA TYR A 187 16.32 -28.08 3.20
C TYR A 187 14.96 -27.90 3.89
N ASN A 188 14.19 -28.95 4.03
CA ASN A 188 12.89 -28.90 4.70
C ASN A 188 13.01 -28.53 6.18
N GLN A 189 14.04 -29.01 6.88
CA GLN A 189 14.30 -28.65 8.27
C GLN A 189 14.56 -27.14 8.41
N ILE A 190 15.34 -26.54 7.52
CA ILE A 190 15.61 -25.09 7.49
C ILE A 190 14.32 -24.33 7.19
N GLN A 191 13.53 -24.77 6.22
CA GLN A 191 12.27 -24.11 5.86
C GLN A 191 11.24 -24.13 6.98
N MET A 192 11.20 -25.20 7.78
CA MET A 192 10.26 -25.33 8.91
C MET A 192 10.71 -24.58 10.17
N GLN A 193 11.97 -24.16 10.26
CA GLN A 193 12.48 -23.42 11.41
C GLN A 193 11.90 -21.99 11.43
N GLN A 194 11.32 -21.60 12.56
CA GLN A 194 10.71 -20.27 12.78
C GLN A 194 11.44 -19.45 13.86
N ASP A 195 12.40 -20.03 14.54
CA ASP A 195 13.19 -19.32 15.55
C ASP A 195 14.39 -18.64 14.89
N SER A 196 14.39 -17.31 14.94
CA SER A 196 15.44 -16.49 14.36
C SER A 196 16.79 -16.63 15.05
N GLU A 197 16.83 -16.98 16.35
CA GLU A 197 18.08 -17.18 17.09
C GLU A 197 18.72 -18.48 16.66
N VAL A 198 17.92 -19.54 16.49
CA VAL A 198 18.40 -20.84 15.98
C VAL A 198 18.93 -20.69 14.53
N LEU A 199 18.19 -20.01 13.68
CA LEU A 199 18.63 -19.76 12.30
C LEU A 199 19.92 -18.93 12.25
N GLN A 200 20.07 -17.96 13.12
CA GLN A 200 21.30 -17.18 13.23
C GLN A 200 22.46 -18.05 13.67
N GLN A 201 22.30 -18.89 14.70
CA GLN A 201 23.33 -19.83 15.14
C GLN A 201 23.70 -20.81 14.02
N TRP A 202 22.74 -21.36 13.31
CA TRP A 202 23.00 -22.24 12.18
C TRP A 202 23.79 -21.52 11.06
N THR A 203 23.47 -20.26 10.80
CA THR A 203 24.17 -19.44 9.81
C THR A 203 25.65 -19.23 10.22
N GLU A 204 25.91 -18.96 11.51
CA GLU A 204 27.26 -18.81 12.05
C GLU A 204 28.05 -20.14 11.98
N ILE A 205 27.41 -21.27 12.30
CA ILE A 205 28.00 -22.59 12.18
C ILE A 205 28.34 -22.92 10.72
N ALA A 206 27.42 -22.63 9.80
CA ALA A 206 27.63 -22.85 8.36
C ALA A 206 28.84 -22.04 7.85
N PHE A 207 28.90 -20.76 8.23
CA PHE A 207 30.03 -19.88 7.86
C PHE A 207 31.39 -20.37 8.37
N GLN A 208 31.43 -21.04 9.53
CA GLN A 208 32.65 -21.56 10.14
C GLN A 208 33.01 -22.98 9.68
N SER A 209 32.09 -23.70 9.06
CA SER A 209 32.28 -25.07 8.60
C SER A 209 33.02 -25.10 7.26
N LYS A 210 33.83 -26.16 7.05
CA LYS A 210 34.54 -26.36 5.79
C LYS A 210 33.83 -27.35 4.86
N GLU A 211 33.02 -28.22 5.44
CA GLU A 211 32.29 -29.28 4.74
C GLU A 211 30.87 -29.38 5.33
N LEU A 212 29.91 -29.82 4.52
CA LEU A 212 28.50 -29.94 4.91
C LEU A 212 28.29 -30.92 6.08
N GLU A 213 29.09 -31.98 6.15
CA GLU A 213 29.04 -32.98 7.23
C GLU A 213 29.42 -32.35 8.58
N GLU A 214 30.37 -31.44 8.62
CA GLU A 214 30.76 -30.72 9.83
C GLU A 214 29.60 -29.86 10.35
N PHE A 215 28.84 -29.18 9.46
CA PHE A 215 27.68 -28.42 9.80
C PHE A 215 26.55 -29.30 10.37
N THR A 216 26.19 -30.37 9.65
CA THR A 216 25.11 -31.29 10.06
C THR A 216 25.37 -31.93 11.42
N ASN A 217 26.62 -32.29 11.72
CA ASN A 217 27.00 -32.85 13.01
C ASN A 217 26.84 -31.82 14.15
N LYS A 218 27.08 -30.54 13.90
CA LYS A 218 26.96 -29.46 14.91
C LYS A 218 25.52 -29.03 15.20
N ILE A 219 24.61 -29.15 14.23
CA ILE A 219 23.19 -28.79 14.43
C ILE A 219 22.36 -29.98 14.94
N SER A 220 22.87 -31.20 14.90
CA SER A 220 22.17 -32.40 15.37
C SER A 220 22.24 -32.61 16.90
N LEU A 221 22.64 -31.57 17.64
CA LEU A 221 22.64 -31.49 19.10
C LEU A 221 21.41 -30.66 19.55
#